data_2edd9c0bef0dc6bdb4ee78f94a0e2405
#
_entry.id   2edd9c0bef0dc6bdb4ee78f94a0e2405
#
_cell.length_a   1.000
_cell.length_b   1.000
_cell.length_c   1.000
_cell.angle_alpha   90.00
_cell.angle_beta   90.00
_cell.angle_gamma   90.00
#
_symmetry.space_group_name_H-M   'P 1'
#
loop_
_entity.id
_entity.type
_entity.pdbx_description
1 polymer ?
#
loop_
_entity_poly.entity_id
_entity_poly.type
_entity_poly.pdbx_seq_one_letter_code
_entity_poly.pdbx_strand_id
1 'polypeptide(L)' 'SARNTFKNRARREEALRKLERVEIDLSRLADIISVTQDQIRKLENAVSRAQTYQRIRE' A
#
# COMPACT_ATOMS: atom_id res chain seq x y z
N SER A 1 -25.55 -33.40 0.62
CA SER A 1 -26.02 -33.57 1.98
C SER A 1 -26.00 -32.27 2.76
N ALA A 2 -26.84 -32.16 3.78
CA ALA A 2 -26.90 -30.98 4.63
C ALA A 2 -25.57 -30.65 5.30
N ARG A 3 -24.78 -31.66 5.63
CA ARG A 3 -23.46 -31.50 6.24
C ARG A 3 -22.47 -30.83 5.28
N ASN A 4 -22.48 -31.20 4.02
CA ASN A 4 -21.58 -30.62 3.03
C ASN A 4 -21.94 -29.15 2.74
N THR A 5 -23.22 -28.85 2.70
CA THR A 5 -23.67 -27.46 2.54
C THR A 5 -23.22 -26.58 3.69
N PHE A 6 -23.29 -27.10 4.91
CA PHE A 6 -22.87 -26.38 6.11
C PHE A 6 -21.36 -26.13 6.13
N LYS A 7 -20.56 -27.15 5.82
CA LYS A 7 -19.10 -27.01 5.74
C LYS A 7 -18.67 -26.03 4.66
N ASN A 8 -19.32 -26.09 3.49
CA ASN A 8 -19.01 -25.18 2.39
C ASN A 8 -19.34 -23.73 2.74
N ARG A 9 -20.42 -23.51 3.47
CA ARG A 9 -20.82 -22.19 3.93
C ARG A 9 -19.80 -21.60 4.92
N ALA A 10 -19.36 -22.42 5.89
CA ALA A 10 -18.37 -22.00 6.87
C ALA A 10 -17.02 -21.66 6.21
N ARG A 11 -16.59 -22.48 5.25
CA ARG A 11 -15.36 -22.24 4.49
C ARG A 11 -15.47 -20.98 3.65
N ARG A 12 -16.65 -20.75 3.05
CA ARG A 12 -16.89 -19.53 2.25
C ARG A 12 -16.79 -18.29 3.12
N GLU A 13 -17.43 -18.31 4.29
CA GLU A 13 -17.40 -17.17 5.22
C GLU A 13 -15.99 -16.90 5.72
N GLU A 14 -15.24 -17.94 6.03
CA GLU A 14 -13.85 -17.81 6.44
C GLU A 14 -12.99 -17.23 5.33
N ALA A 15 -13.17 -17.72 4.10
CA ALA A 15 -12.44 -17.22 2.94
C ALA A 15 -12.76 -15.75 2.69
N LEU A 16 -14.03 -15.36 2.81
CA LEU A 16 -14.45 -13.98 2.66
C LEU A 16 -13.82 -13.06 3.70
N ARG A 17 -13.75 -13.50 4.95
CA ARG A 17 -13.10 -12.72 6.02
C ARG A 17 -11.62 -12.53 5.76
N LYS A 18 -10.94 -13.59 5.29
CA LYS A 18 -9.53 -13.51 4.93
C LYS A 18 -9.33 -12.56 3.74
N LEU A 19 -10.22 -12.61 2.77
CA LEU A 19 -10.17 -11.72 1.61
C LEU A 19 -10.32 -10.27 2.03
N GLU A 20 -11.29 -9.97 2.89
CA GLU A 20 -11.52 -8.63 3.42
C GLU A 20 -10.27 -8.11 4.15
N ARG A 21 -9.63 -8.98 4.94
CA ARG A 21 -8.41 -8.62 5.66
C ARG A 21 -7.26 -8.31 4.71
N VAL A 22 -7.12 -9.11 3.67
CA VAL A 22 -6.11 -8.88 2.64
C VAL A 22 -6.37 -7.55 1.91
N GLU A 23 -7.62 -7.26 1.61
CA GLU A 23 -7.99 -5.99 0.97
C GLU A 23 -7.62 -4.79 1.84
N ILE A 24 -7.88 -4.87 3.15
CA ILE A 24 -7.48 -3.83 4.10
C ILE A 24 -5.97 -3.67 4.13
N ASP A 25 -5.22 -4.78 4.20
CA ASP A 25 -3.77 -4.75 4.22
C ASP A 25 -3.20 -4.16 2.94
N LEU A 26 -3.77 -4.52 1.78
CA LEU A 26 -3.36 -3.95 0.50
C LEU A 26 -3.63 -2.44 0.44
N SER A 27 -4.76 -2.01 0.96
CA SER A 27 -5.10 -0.59 1.03
C SER A 27 -4.08 0.19 1.88
N ARG A 28 -3.70 -0.38 3.03
CA ARG A 28 -2.67 0.22 3.90
C ARG A 28 -1.32 0.30 3.21
N LEU A 29 -0.93 -0.77 2.51
CA LEU A 29 0.32 -0.78 1.76
C LEU A 29 0.30 0.28 0.66
N ALA A 30 -0.80 0.42 -0.06
CA ALA A 30 -0.94 1.45 -1.08
C ALA A 30 -0.78 2.85 -0.49
N ASP A 31 -1.34 3.10 0.69
CA ASP A 31 -1.18 4.37 1.38
C ASP A 31 0.27 4.64 1.78
N ILE A 32 0.95 3.62 2.33
CA ILE A 32 2.36 3.72 2.70
C ILE A 32 3.22 4.02 1.47
N ILE A 33 2.98 3.33 0.37
CA ILE A 33 3.71 3.55 -0.88
C ILE A 33 3.48 4.98 -1.38
N SER A 34 2.25 5.45 -1.34
CA SER A 34 1.91 6.81 -1.77
C SER A 34 2.65 7.87 -0.93
N VAL A 35 2.64 7.73 0.39
CA VAL A 35 3.34 8.63 1.30
C VAL A 35 4.85 8.60 1.04
N THR A 36 5.41 7.40 0.86
CA THR A 36 6.83 7.22 0.59
C THR A 36 7.23 7.86 -0.73
N GLN A 37 6.42 7.70 -1.76
CA GLN A 37 6.65 8.35 -3.05
C GLN A 37 6.65 9.88 -2.94
N ASP A 38 5.75 10.43 -2.14
CA ASP A 38 5.71 11.87 -1.89
C ASP A 38 6.97 12.34 -1.17
N GLN A 39 7.44 11.58 -0.19
CA GLN A 39 8.69 11.88 0.53
C GLN A 39 9.88 11.85 -0.40
N ILE A 40 9.97 10.84 -1.27
CA ILE A 40 11.04 10.72 -2.27
C ILE A 40 11.02 11.93 -3.21
N ARG A 41 9.84 12.31 -3.67
CA ARG A 41 9.69 13.48 -4.57
C ARG A 41 10.18 14.76 -3.90
N LYS A 42 9.84 14.96 -2.63
CA LYS A 42 10.29 16.14 -1.87
C LYS A 42 11.81 16.13 -1.71
N LEU A 43 12.40 14.97 -1.43
CA LEU A 43 13.85 14.84 -1.32
C LEU A 43 14.52 15.09 -2.66
N GLU A 44 13.99 14.54 -3.75
CA GLU A 44 14.53 14.80 -5.09
C GLU A 44 14.49 16.28 -5.43
N ASN A 45 13.39 16.95 -5.12
CA ASN A 45 13.27 18.40 -5.34
C ASN A 45 14.27 19.18 -4.49
N ALA A 46 14.48 18.77 -3.23
CA ALA A 46 15.46 19.41 -2.36
C ALA A 46 16.88 19.23 -2.89
N VAL A 47 17.22 18.02 -3.34
CA VAL A 47 18.53 17.74 -3.94
C VAL A 47 18.73 18.56 -5.21
N SER A 48 17.72 18.60 -6.06
CA SER A 48 17.77 19.37 -7.31
C SER A 48 18.00 20.87 -7.03
N ARG A 49 17.31 21.43 -6.03
CA ARG A 49 17.52 22.84 -5.62
C ARG A 49 18.94 23.06 -5.11
N ALA A 50 19.45 22.16 -4.29
CA ALA A 50 20.79 22.25 -3.74
C ALA A 50 21.84 22.21 -4.87
N GLN A 51 21.67 21.34 -5.85
CA GLN A 51 22.56 21.23 -7.00
C GLN A 51 22.53 22.53 -7.83
N THR A 52 21.35 23.09 -8.07
CA THR A 52 21.18 24.33 -8.79
C THR A 52 21.87 25.48 -8.04
N TYR A 53 21.73 25.51 -6.72
CA TYR A 53 22.33 26.52 -5.87
C TYR A 53 23.85 26.48 -5.92
N GLN A 54 24.41 25.28 -5.93
CA GLN A 54 25.87 25.10 -6.05
C GLN A 54 26.37 25.58 -7.43
N ARG A 55 25.63 25.31 -8.49
CA ARG A 55 26.00 25.78 -9.85
C ARG A 55 26.02 27.30 -9.96
N ILE A 56 25.09 27.96 -9.31
CA ILE A 56 25.02 29.43 -9.32
C ILE A 56 26.20 30.04 -8.54
N ARG A 57 26.67 29.34 -7.50
CA ARG A 57 27.81 29.80 -6.69
C ARG A 57 29.15 29.69 -7.38
N GLU A 58 29.28 28.72 -8.25
CA GLU A 58 30.49 28.55 -9.05
C GLU A 58 30.50 29.52 -10.23
#